data_a1be2a149154adb5949ac3757b8b5485
#
_entry.id   a1be2a149154adb5949ac3757b8b5485
#
_cell.length_a   1.000
_cell.length_b   1.000
_cell.length_c   1.000
_cell.angle_alpha   90.00
_cell.angle_beta   90.00
_cell.angle_gamma   90.00
#
_symmetry.space_group_name_H-M   'P 1'
#
loop_
_entity.id
_entity.type
_entity.pdbx_description
1 polymer ?
#
loop_
_entity_poly.entity_id
_entity_poly.type
_entity_poly.pdbx_seq_one_letter_code
_entity_poly.pdbx_strand_id
1 'polypeptide(L)'
;MYSKNKILELSPGGGQYQDAWPTNRVRFPAIGPAVSTIISAAFLTAASSLPALAYDVTDKFSIGATITGVLQHGEFSGANINDQSRGTVVTDIGVNFQPTNRDEFDLVVSFASGNGLNAISPYGSHPLYADDLEDDLENINGRNRDYLLTAWYKHTFALSETNSLGLTGGIIGATGYIDDNEYANDEVSQFMNEAFVNNTLHIPPDFDAGVAAELDLGDRWSVRGVWMSSKNDLTLGSYTTKRAYNYFAGQLGYHTESGNYRLWAQGTSSDFANPAGTKAESLSSIGLSLDHQLTDTVGAFARFGWQNDDANVNHDSLYSGGLNLNGSLWGRANDEIGIGYAHLEGGNGTVSGSIRETDIMEGYIKFQFSEYADLSLDVQYLDEEKLGTGDPSGFVYGMRVNAYF
;
A
#
# COMPACT_ATOMS: atom_id res chain seq x y z
N MET A 1 44.53 4.05 7.83
CA MET A 1 43.85 3.27 6.79
C MET A 1 42.82 2.39 7.48
N TYR A 2 41.62 2.92 7.66
CA TYR A 2 40.49 2.18 8.24
C TYR A 2 39.52 1.87 7.12
N SER A 3 39.45 0.61 6.74
CA SER A 3 38.41 0.06 5.89
C SER A 3 37.18 -0.15 6.77
N LYS A 4 36.12 0.65 6.58
CA LYS A 4 34.79 0.34 7.10
C LYS A 4 34.14 -0.64 6.10
N ASN A 5 34.13 -1.91 6.45
CA ASN A 5 33.20 -2.85 5.85
C ASN A 5 31.78 -2.46 6.33
N LYS A 6 31.06 -1.76 5.48
CA LYS A 6 29.60 -1.70 5.55
C LYS A 6 29.09 -3.06 5.06
N ILE A 7 28.67 -3.91 5.94
CA ILE A 7 27.79 -5.02 5.61
C ILE A 7 26.49 -4.34 5.18
N LEU A 8 26.25 -4.31 3.89
CA LEU A 8 24.94 -4.00 3.33
C LEU A 8 24.07 -5.21 3.65
N GLU A 9 23.28 -5.13 4.71
CA GLU A 9 22.09 -5.96 4.83
C GLU A 9 21.21 -5.60 3.64
N LEU A 10 21.04 -6.58 2.76
CA LEU A 10 20.08 -6.50 1.68
C LEU A 10 18.70 -6.65 2.32
N SER A 11 18.08 -5.54 2.63
CA SER A 11 16.62 -5.51 2.70
C SER A 11 16.14 -5.92 1.29
N PRO A 12 15.26 -6.91 1.14
CA PRO A 12 14.50 -7.07 -0.08
C PRO A 12 13.53 -5.89 -0.09
N GLY A 13 14.01 -4.77 -0.61
CA GLY A 13 13.27 -3.53 -0.69
C GLY A 13 12.24 -3.63 -1.79
N GLY A 14 11.12 -4.19 -1.48
CA GLY A 14 9.87 -3.92 -2.11
C GLY A 14 9.09 -3.07 -1.15
N GLY A 15 9.38 -1.79 -1.04
CA GLY A 15 8.47 -0.84 -0.41
C GLY A 15 7.18 -0.91 -1.21
N GLN A 16 6.14 -1.43 -0.60
CA GLN A 16 4.81 -1.48 -1.18
C GLN A 16 4.14 -0.19 -0.75
N TYR A 17 4.13 0.77 -1.63
CA TYR A 17 3.50 2.06 -1.35
C TYR A 17 2.26 2.19 -2.19
N GLN A 18 1.20 2.55 -1.52
CA GLN A 18 -0.03 2.96 -2.15
C GLN A 18 -0.06 4.45 -2.33
N ASP A 19 -0.76 4.88 -3.36
CA ASP A 19 -1.23 6.24 -3.46
C ASP A 19 -2.20 6.50 -2.29
N ALA A 20 -1.66 7.11 -1.23
CA ALA A 20 -2.33 7.31 0.04
C ALA A 20 -3.33 8.46 -0.02
N TRP A 21 -4.46 8.23 -0.68
CA TRP A 21 -5.53 9.22 -0.65
C TRP A 21 -6.83 8.61 -0.14
N PRO A 22 -7.39 9.13 0.95
CA PRO A 22 -8.62 8.59 1.51
C PRO A 22 -9.78 8.76 0.54
N THR A 23 -10.34 7.65 0.09
CA THR A 23 -11.61 7.63 -0.64
C THR A 23 -12.78 7.80 0.34
N ASN A 24 -12.92 8.97 0.93
CA ASN A 24 -14.10 9.28 1.75
C ASN A 24 -15.31 9.50 0.85
N ARG A 25 -16.12 8.47 0.65
CA ARG A 25 -17.47 8.64 0.13
C ARG A 25 -18.36 9.24 1.23
N VAL A 26 -18.54 10.55 1.21
CA VAL A 26 -19.59 11.22 1.98
C VAL A 26 -20.93 10.79 1.38
N ARG A 27 -21.66 9.93 2.07
CA ARG A 27 -23.08 9.66 1.76
C ARG A 27 -23.92 10.79 2.33
N PHE A 28 -24.51 11.60 1.47
CA PHE A 28 -25.56 12.54 1.86
C PHE A 28 -26.87 11.80 2.18
N PRO A 29 -27.67 12.28 3.15
CA PRO A 29 -28.92 11.63 3.53
C PRO A 29 -29.96 11.67 2.40
N ALA A 30 -30.71 10.59 2.25
CA ALA A 30 -31.75 10.43 1.28
C ALA A 30 -32.86 11.49 1.44
N ILE A 31 -33.08 12.30 0.42
CA ILE A 31 -34.30 13.08 0.21
C ILE A 31 -35.18 12.32 -0.79
N GLY A 32 -36.42 12.09 -0.42
CA GLY A 32 -37.39 11.23 -1.05
C GLY A 32 -37.80 11.60 -2.50
N PRO A 33 -38.71 10.83 -3.12
CA PRO A 33 -38.75 10.55 -4.53
C PRO A 33 -39.51 11.60 -5.35
N ALA A 34 -38.87 12.14 -6.39
CA ALA A 34 -39.55 12.59 -7.61
C ALA A 34 -38.57 12.79 -8.77
N VAL A 35 -38.96 12.17 -9.88
CA VAL A 35 -38.52 12.39 -11.24
C VAL A 35 -37.26 11.67 -11.68
N SER A 36 -37.52 10.54 -12.37
CA SER A 36 -36.64 9.83 -13.27
C SER A 36 -36.01 10.75 -14.31
N THR A 37 -34.69 10.81 -14.34
CA THR A 37 -33.94 10.86 -15.57
C THR A 37 -32.63 10.10 -15.29
N ILE A 38 -32.52 8.95 -15.91
CA ILE A 38 -31.40 8.03 -15.86
C ILE A 38 -30.23 8.72 -16.52
N ILE A 39 -29.27 9.13 -15.72
CA ILE A 39 -27.88 9.17 -16.12
C ILE A 39 -27.18 8.29 -15.10
N SER A 40 -27.03 7.02 -15.47
CA SER A 40 -26.16 6.08 -14.76
C SER A 40 -24.73 6.54 -14.98
N ALA A 41 -24.24 7.42 -14.13
CA ALA A 41 -22.82 7.64 -13.99
C ALA A 41 -22.31 6.56 -13.03
N ALA A 42 -22.14 5.35 -13.56
CA ALA A 42 -21.25 4.37 -12.95
C ALA A 42 -19.83 4.88 -13.18
N PHE A 43 -19.40 5.85 -12.38
CA PHE A 43 -18.00 6.23 -12.32
C PHE A 43 -17.29 5.29 -11.37
N LEU A 44 -16.65 4.36 -11.98
CA LEU A 44 -15.50 3.68 -11.48
C LEU A 44 -14.54 4.62 -10.85
N THR A 45 -14.26 4.33 -9.65
CA THR A 45 -13.05 4.77 -9.00
C THR A 45 -11.87 3.94 -9.50
N ALA A 46 -11.34 4.27 -10.67
CA ALA A 46 -9.91 4.16 -10.80
C ALA A 46 -9.35 5.11 -9.74
N ALA A 47 -8.49 4.63 -8.88
CA ALA A 47 -7.88 5.45 -7.86
C ALA A 47 -7.25 6.69 -8.49
N SER A 48 -7.99 7.79 -8.49
CA SER A 48 -7.40 9.10 -8.69
C SER A 48 -6.74 9.43 -7.36
N SER A 49 -5.44 9.49 -7.36
CA SER A 49 -4.57 9.76 -6.21
C SER A 49 -4.66 11.20 -5.69
N LEU A 50 -5.79 11.87 -5.88
CA LEU A 50 -5.97 13.22 -5.35
C LEU A 50 -6.60 13.20 -3.97
N PRO A 51 -6.15 14.09 -3.06
CA PRO A 51 -6.76 14.25 -1.74
C PRO A 51 -8.26 14.56 -1.88
N ALA A 52 -9.03 14.14 -0.90
CA ALA A 52 -10.48 14.35 -0.84
C ALA A 52 -10.90 15.83 -0.92
N LEU A 53 -9.94 16.75 -0.82
CA LEU A 53 -10.10 18.20 -0.84
C LEU A 53 -9.24 18.87 -1.92
N ALA A 54 -9.00 18.19 -3.04
CA ALA A 54 -8.36 18.84 -4.17
C ALA A 54 -9.13 20.13 -4.55
N TYR A 55 -8.40 21.22 -4.67
CA TYR A 55 -8.97 22.48 -5.13
C TYR A 55 -9.23 22.41 -6.63
N ASP A 56 -10.49 22.49 -7.02
CA ASP A 56 -10.90 22.56 -8.41
C ASP A 56 -10.55 23.96 -8.96
N VAL A 57 -9.42 24.04 -9.65
CA VAL A 57 -9.01 25.26 -10.37
C VAL A 57 -10.00 25.51 -11.53
N THR A 58 -10.45 24.44 -12.16
CA THR A 58 -11.53 24.42 -13.16
C THR A 58 -12.29 23.09 -13.04
N ASP A 59 -13.40 22.96 -13.75
CA ASP A 59 -14.15 21.68 -13.92
C ASP A 59 -13.34 20.52 -14.52
N LYS A 60 -12.09 20.76 -14.91
CA LYS A 60 -11.19 19.78 -15.56
C LYS A 60 -9.80 19.70 -14.94
N PHE A 61 -9.49 20.57 -14.03
CA PHE A 61 -8.16 20.67 -13.45
C PHE A 61 -8.26 20.90 -11.94
N SER A 62 -7.71 19.97 -11.19
CA SER A 62 -7.64 20.04 -9.73
C SER A 62 -6.20 19.87 -9.24
N ILE A 63 -5.92 20.44 -8.09
CA ILE A 63 -4.66 20.31 -7.36
C ILE A 63 -5.00 20.12 -5.88
N GLY A 64 -4.29 19.22 -5.23
CA GLY A 64 -4.45 18.99 -3.81
C GLY A 64 -3.15 18.63 -3.15
N ALA A 65 -3.13 18.71 -1.82
CA ALA A 65 -1.99 18.30 -1.04
C ALA A 65 -2.43 17.65 0.27
N THR A 66 -1.67 16.65 0.72
CA THR A 66 -1.77 16.07 2.06
C THR A 66 -0.46 16.28 2.79
N ILE A 67 -0.52 16.71 4.03
CA ILE A 67 0.61 16.74 4.95
C ILE A 67 0.31 15.76 6.07
N THR A 68 1.10 14.71 6.19
CA THR A 68 0.99 13.67 7.22
C THR A 68 2.17 13.76 8.15
N GLY A 69 1.91 14.01 9.44
CA GLY A 69 2.92 13.99 10.49
C GLY A 69 2.73 12.78 11.37
N VAL A 70 3.76 11.93 11.56
CA VAL A 70 3.71 10.74 12.41
C VAL A 70 4.77 10.83 13.49
N LEU A 71 4.38 10.49 14.73
CA LEU A 71 5.27 10.24 15.86
C LEU A 71 5.06 8.82 16.34
N GLN A 72 6.13 8.06 16.48
CA GLN A 72 6.12 6.69 16.99
C GLN A 72 7.04 6.55 18.18
N HIS A 73 6.64 5.73 19.16
CA HIS A 73 7.45 5.29 20.28
C HIS A 73 7.44 3.76 20.33
N GLY A 74 8.62 3.15 20.25
CA GLY A 74 8.79 1.69 20.31
C GLY A 74 9.38 1.26 21.64
N GLU A 75 8.75 0.24 22.24
CA GLU A 75 9.25 -0.52 23.42
C GLU A 75 9.61 -1.92 22.91
N PHE A 76 10.91 -2.24 22.83
CA PHE A 76 11.40 -3.46 22.20
C PHE A 76 12.04 -4.40 23.20
N SER A 77 11.84 -5.71 23.00
CA SER A 77 12.50 -6.80 23.73
C SER A 77 13.05 -7.84 22.74
N GLY A 78 13.94 -8.72 23.21
CA GLY A 78 14.53 -9.76 22.35
C GLY A 78 15.54 -9.25 21.31
N ALA A 79 15.71 -7.93 21.17
CA ALA A 79 16.66 -7.29 20.30
C ALA A 79 17.64 -6.41 21.07
N ASN A 80 18.84 -6.17 20.49
CA ASN A 80 19.82 -5.27 21.09
C ASN A 80 19.58 -3.81 20.66
N ILE A 81 18.38 -3.32 20.94
CA ILE A 81 17.93 -1.96 20.66
C ILE A 81 17.20 -1.41 21.88
N ASN A 82 17.38 -0.13 22.16
CA ASN A 82 16.69 0.53 23.26
C ASN A 82 15.36 1.11 22.79
N ASP A 83 14.45 1.29 23.74
CA ASP A 83 13.21 2.03 23.53
C ASP A 83 13.51 3.44 23.04
N GLN A 84 12.81 3.88 22.03
CA GLN A 84 13.03 5.19 21.45
C GLN A 84 11.83 5.74 20.71
N SER A 85 11.85 7.05 20.49
CA SER A 85 10.84 7.75 19.71
C SER A 85 11.45 8.32 18.45
N ARG A 86 10.69 8.26 17.37
CA ARG A 86 11.01 8.83 16.06
C ARG A 86 9.76 9.45 15.43
N GLY A 87 9.99 10.33 14.49
CA GLY A 87 8.91 10.91 13.70
C GLY A 87 9.27 11.03 12.24
N THR A 88 8.25 11.27 11.45
CA THR A 88 8.35 11.60 10.04
C THR A 88 7.28 12.62 9.69
N VAL A 89 7.51 13.39 8.63
CA VAL A 89 6.51 14.22 7.98
C VAL A 89 6.60 13.95 6.49
N VAL A 90 5.47 13.58 5.89
CA VAL A 90 5.33 13.37 4.45
C VAL A 90 4.38 14.43 3.88
N THR A 91 4.68 14.93 2.70
CA THR A 91 3.85 15.90 1.99
C THR A 91 3.70 15.48 0.55
N ASP A 92 2.48 15.12 0.18
CA ASP A 92 2.12 14.74 -1.18
C ASP A 92 1.37 15.87 -1.86
N ILE A 93 1.74 16.13 -3.10
CA ILE A 93 1.07 17.11 -3.96
C ILE A 93 0.64 16.42 -5.23
N GLY A 94 -0.68 16.35 -5.42
CA GLY A 94 -1.30 15.74 -6.58
C GLY A 94 -1.87 16.79 -7.54
N VAL A 95 -1.76 16.51 -8.81
CA VAL A 95 -2.35 17.30 -9.91
C VAL A 95 -3.13 16.35 -10.81
N ASN A 96 -4.40 16.63 -11.01
CA ASN A 96 -5.23 15.87 -11.93
C ASN A 96 -5.80 16.78 -13.03
N PHE A 97 -5.77 16.29 -14.28
CA PHE A 97 -6.31 16.99 -15.42
C PHE A 97 -7.17 16.05 -16.28
N GLN A 98 -8.47 16.34 -16.34
CA GLN A 98 -9.46 15.58 -17.10
C GLN A 98 -10.02 16.44 -18.26
N PRO A 99 -9.31 16.55 -19.41
CA PRO A 99 -9.77 17.36 -20.54
C PRO A 99 -11.09 16.89 -21.11
N THR A 100 -11.38 15.59 -21.00
CA THR A 100 -12.66 14.98 -21.36
C THR A 100 -13.07 13.97 -20.28
N ASN A 101 -14.30 13.47 -20.33
CA ASN A 101 -14.76 12.38 -19.44
C ASN A 101 -14.15 10.99 -19.77
N ARG A 102 -13.19 10.92 -20.67
CA ARG A 102 -12.49 9.69 -21.08
C ARG A 102 -10.98 9.79 -20.93
N ASP A 103 -10.47 10.98 -20.80
CA ASP A 103 -9.03 11.26 -20.78
C ASP A 103 -8.66 11.86 -19.43
N GLU A 104 -7.66 11.30 -18.79
CA GLU A 104 -7.18 11.70 -17.48
C GLU A 104 -5.64 11.71 -17.47
N PHE A 105 -5.09 12.76 -16.92
CA PHE A 105 -3.67 12.88 -16.61
C PHE A 105 -3.52 13.11 -15.12
N ASP A 106 -2.61 12.40 -14.50
CA ASP A 106 -2.31 12.51 -13.09
C ASP A 106 -0.81 12.63 -12.86
N LEU A 107 -0.45 13.40 -11.84
CA LEU A 107 0.93 13.57 -11.40
C LEU A 107 0.94 13.72 -9.89
N VAL A 108 1.80 12.94 -9.21
CA VAL A 108 2.05 13.07 -7.77
C VAL A 108 3.54 13.28 -7.52
N VAL A 109 3.85 14.28 -6.70
CA VAL A 109 5.17 14.48 -6.12
C VAL A 109 5.06 14.38 -4.60
N SER A 110 6.03 13.70 -3.97
CA SER A 110 6.08 13.51 -2.54
C SER A 110 7.39 14.01 -1.96
N PHE A 111 7.35 14.55 -0.76
CA PHE A 111 8.49 15.02 0.01
C PHE A 111 8.38 14.51 1.43
N ALA A 112 9.42 13.86 1.94
CA ALA A 112 9.45 13.40 3.32
C ALA A 112 10.66 13.92 4.10
N SER A 113 10.52 13.96 5.40
CA SER A 113 11.60 14.22 6.35
C SER A 113 11.49 13.28 7.53
N GLY A 114 12.47 12.39 7.67
CA GLY A 114 12.53 11.35 8.67
C GLY A 114 11.88 10.04 8.21
N ASN A 115 12.28 8.94 8.87
CA ASN A 115 11.88 7.56 8.52
C ASN A 115 11.11 6.88 9.67
N GLY A 116 10.56 7.67 10.60
CA GLY A 116 9.90 7.11 11.77
C GLY A 116 10.77 6.08 12.50
N LEU A 117 10.16 5.00 12.96
CA LEU A 117 10.88 3.86 13.54
C LEU A 117 11.41 2.87 12.50
N ASN A 118 11.05 2.99 11.21
CA ASN A 118 11.46 2.03 10.17
C ASN A 118 12.98 1.91 10.06
N ALA A 119 13.72 3.03 10.12
CA ALA A 119 15.18 3.05 10.02
C ALA A 119 15.92 2.30 11.14
N ILE A 120 15.23 1.95 12.23
CA ILE A 120 15.80 1.32 13.42
C ILE A 120 15.01 0.13 13.92
N SER A 121 13.97 -0.28 13.17
CA SER A 121 13.13 -1.42 13.52
C SER A 121 13.97 -2.70 13.73
N PRO A 122 13.74 -3.46 14.81
CA PRO A 122 14.38 -4.76 14.97
C PRO A 122 13.74 -5.86 14.12
N TYR A 123 12.55 -5.60 13.59
CA TYR A 123 11.80 -6.52 12.73
C TYR A 123 12.35 -6.49 11.31
N GLY A 124 12.47 -7.66 10.69
CA GLY A 124 13.21 -7.79 9.45
C GLY A 124 12.44 -7.46 8.20
N SER A 125 11.13 -7.27 8.28
CA SER A 125 10.34 -7.38 7.06
C SER A 125 9.19 -6.41 6.91
N HIS A 126 8.71 -5.75 7.96
CA HIS A 126 7.53 -4.92 7.84
C HIS A 126 7.78 -3.52 8.37
N PRO A 127 7.61 -2.50 7.52
CA PRO A 127 7.52 -1.13 7.96
C PRO A 127 6.46 -0.95 9.05
N LEU A 128 6.85 -0.29 10.14
CA LEU A 128 5.95 0.09 11.22
C LEU A 128 5.06 1.28 10.85
N TYR A 129 5.43 1.94 9.76
CA TYR A 129 4.66 2.95 9.06
C TYR A 129 4.92 2.82 7.56
N ALA A 130 3.89 2.44 6.81
CA ALA A 130 3.94 2.14 5.39
C ALA A 130 3.62 3.39 4.55
N ASP A 131 4.58 4.29 4.40
CA ASP A 131 4.44 5.50 3.60
C ASP A 131 5.76 5.79 2.89
N ASP A 132 5.74 6.64 1.89
CA ASP A 132 6.89 7.13 1.15
C ASP A 132 7.78 7.99 2.05
N LEU A 133 8.79 7.38 2.66
CA LEU A 133 9.66 8.00 3.63
C LEU A 133 10.89 8.63 2.97
N GLU A 134 11.69 9.37 3.76
CA GLU A 134 12.81 10.16 3.26
C GLU A 134 13.80 9.38 2.39
N ASP A 135 14.07 8.12 2.72
CA ASP A 135 15.01 7.27 1.98
C ASP A 135 14.41 6.63 0.72
N ASP A 136 13.09 6.61 0.58
CA ASP A 136 12.39 6.02 -0.57
C ASP A 136 12.19 7.03 -1.71
N LEU A 137 12.17 8.31 -1.40
CA LEU A 137 11.86 9.41 -2.33
C LEU A 137 13.04 9.86 -3.20
N GLU A 138 14.25 9.38 -2.92
CA GLU A 138 15.46 9.71 -3.66
C GLU A 138 15.92 8.57 -4.56
N ASN A 139 16.21 8.89 -5.81
CA ASN A 139 16.69 7.91 -6.79
C ASN A 139 15.78 6.70 -6.95
N ILE A 140 14.45 6.92 -6.93
CA ILE A 140 13.41 5.88 -6.97
C ILE A 140 13.77 4.81 -8.02
N ASN A 141 13.84 3.55 -7.60
CA ASN A 141 14.25 2.38 -8.40
C ASN A 141 15.60 2.55 -9.13
N GLY A 142 16.49 3.42 -8.63
CA GLY A 142 17.76 3.72 -9.28
C GLY A 142 17.61 4.37 -10.66
N ARG A 143 16.56 5.16 -10.85
CA ARG A 143 16.26 5.89 -12.09
C ARG A 143 16.81 7.31 -12.09
N ASN A 144 17.46 7.77 -11.02
CA ASN A 144 17.79 9.17 -10.76
C ASN A 144 16.54 10.08 -10.85
N ARG A 145 15.45 9.58 -10.33
CA ARG A 145 14.18 10.28 -10.23
C ARG A 145 13.92 10.50 -8.75
N ASP A 146 13.87 11.76 -8.35
CA ASP A 146 13.63 12.16 -6.98
C ASP A 146 12.24 12.79 -6.87
N TYR A 147 11.50 12.46 -5.83
CA TYR A 147 10.22 13.04 -5.41
C TYR A 147 9.04 12.87 -6.38
N LEU A 148 9.25 12.47 -7.61
CA LEU A 148 8.18 12.20 -8.56
C LEU A 148 7.71 10.75 -8.41
N LEU A 149 6.57 10.55 -7.74
CA LEU A 149 5.99 9.22 -7.56
C LEU A 149 5.32 8.76 -8.84
N THR A 150 4.23 9.41 -9.24
CA THR A 150 3.45 9.02 -10.42
C THR A 150 3.41 10.14 -11.46
N ALA A 151 3.29 9.75 -12.71
CA ALA A 151 2.97 10.62 -13.83
C ALA A 151 2.42 9.77 -14.96
N TRP A 152 1.11 9.75 -15.14
CA TRP A 152 0.48 8.85 -16.08
C TRP A 152 -0.68 9.52 -16.85
N TYR A 153 -1.04 8.88 -17.97
CA TYR A 153 -2.21 9.18 -18.76
C TYR A 153 -3.09 7.95 -18.86
N LYS A 154 -4.40 8.13 -18.68
CA LYS A 154 -5.44 7.11 -18.87
C LYS A 154 -6.43 7.53 -19.93
N HIS A 155 -6.79 6.56 -20.79
CA HIS A 155 -7.94 6.68 -21.69
C HIS A 155 -8.97 5.59 -21.39
N THR A 156 -10.24 5.99 -21.25
CA THR A 156 -11.35 5.07 -20.98
C THR A 156 -12.22 4.88 -22.23
N PHE A 157 -12.28 3.66 -22.72
CA PHE A 157 -13.16 3.23 -23.79
C PHE A 157 -14.50 2.76 -23.21
N ALA A 158 -15.61 3.39 -23.59
CA ALA A 158 -16.93 2.85 -23.30
C ALA A 158 -17.20 1.69 -24.27
N LEU A 159 -17.29 0.47 -23.78
CA LEU A 159 -17.56 -0.72 -24.58
C LEU A 159 -19.07 -0.95 -24.73
N SER A 160 -19.84 -0.57 -23.72
CA SER A 160 -21.30 -0.55 -23.73
C SER A 160 -21.81 0.50 -22.73
N GLU A 161 -23.11 0.50 -22.41
CA GLU A 161 -23.67 1.37 -21.37
C GLU A 161 -23.15 1.05 -19.95
N THR A 162 -22.73 -0.20 -19.73
CA THR A 162 -22.29 -0.68 -18.41
C THR A 162 -20.88 -1.27 -18.40
N ASN A 163 -20.22 -1.39 -19.54
CA ASN A 163 -18.87 -1.96 -19.63
C ASN A 163 -17.87 -0.91 -20.10
N SER A 164 -16.71 -0.88 -19.50
CA SER A 164 -15.62 0.02 -19.88
C SER A 164 -14.27 -0.67 -19.88
N LEU A 165 -13.33 -0.10 -20.64
CA LEU A 165 -11.92 -0.49 -20.63
C LEU A 165 -11.06 0.77 -20.44
N GLY A 166 -10.42 0.90 -19.29
CA GLY A 166 -9.38 1.89 -19.04
C GLY A 166 -8.02 1.36 -19.47
N LEU A 167 -7.24 2.19 -20.14
CA LEU A 167 -5.83 1.90 -20.43
C LEU A 167 -4.99 3.05 -19.92
N THR A 168 -4.08 2.74 -18.98
CA THR A 168 -3.17 3.69 -18.37
C THR A 168 -1.75 3.41 -18.81
N GLY A 169 -0.95 4.46 -19.02
CA GLY A 169 0.48 4.34 -19.31
C GLY A 169 1.27 5.50 -18.75
N GLY A 170 2.43 5.22 -18.16
CA GLY A 170 3.28 6.23 -17.55
C GLY A 170 4.14 5.67 -16.43
N ILE A 171 4.40 6.50 -15.42
CA ILE A 171 4.97 6.10 -14.13
C ILE A 171 3.78 5.79 -13.21
N ILE A 172 3.63 4.53 -12.83
CA ILE A 172 2.47 4.04 -12.06
C ILE A 172 2.92 3.25 -10.83
N GLY A 173 2.05 3.17 -9.82
CA GLY A 173 2.12 2.21 -8.73
C GLY A 173 1.17 1.03 -9.00
N ALA A 174 1.62 -0.20 -8.87
CA ALA A 174 0.78 -1.37 -9.17
C ALA A 174 -0.30 -1.61 -8.12
N THR A 175 -0.07 -1.19 -6.87
CA THR A 175 -1.01 -1.30 -5.75
C THR A 175 -2.28 -0.51 -5.96
N GLY A 176 -2.25 0.56 -6.76
CA GLY A 176 -3.45 1.28 -7.19
C GLY A 176 -4.41 0.46 -8.08
N TYR A 177 -4.00 -0.71 -8.57
CA TYR A 177 -4.79 -1.59 -9.45
C TYR A 177 -5.02 -2.98 -8.87
N ILE A 178 -4.16 -3.44 -7.98
CA ILE A 178 -4.10 -4.82 -7.48
C ILE A 178 -4.11 -4.80 -5.95
N ASP A 179 -4.91 -5.68 -5.34
CA ASP A 179 -5.02 -5.92 -3.88
C ASP A 179 -5.71 -4.79 -3.08
N ASP A 180 -6.48 -3.95 -3.74
CA ASP A 180 -7.33 -2.94 -3.11
C ASP A 180 -8.25 -3.53 -2.02
N ASN A 181 -8.58 -2.75 -0.96
CA ASN A 181 -9.45 -3.14 0.16
C ASN A 181 -10.11 -1.91 0.79
N GLU A 182 -11.37 -2.01 1.17
CA GLU A 182 -12.14 -0.88 1.71
C GLU A 182 -11.69 -0.47 3.13
N TYR A 183 -11.18 -1.42 3.94
CA TYR A 183 -10.93 -1.21 5.37
C TYR A 183 -9.46 -1.31 5.78
N ALA A 184 -8.61 -1.76 4.88
CA ALA A 184 -7.20 -1.99 5.16
C ALA A 184 -6.39 -1.77 3.88
N ASN A 185 -6.08 -0.51 3.56
CA ASN A 185 -5.51 -0.14 2.28
C ASN A 185 -4.80 1.22 2.25
N ASP A 186 -4.76 1.93 3.36
CA ASP A 186 -4.32 3.32 3.38
C ASP A 186 -3.59 3.65 4.69
N GLU A 187 -2.29 3.83 4.60
CA GLU A 187 -1.41 4.18 5.72
C GLU A 187 -1.62 5.61 6.22
N VAL A 188 -2.24 6.47 5.42
CA VAL A 188 -2.53 7.86 5.81
C VAL A 188 -3.78 7.95 6.66
N SER A 189 -4.78 7.12 6.43
CA SER A 189 -6.06 7.26 7.13
C SER A 189 -6.53 6.00 7.88
N GLN A 190 -5.93 4.83 7.63
CA GLN A 190 -6.28 3.55 8.24
C GLN A 190 -5.12 3.00 9.07
N PHE A 191 -4.74 1.72 8.87
CA PHE A 191 -3.60 1.09 9.55
C PHE A 191 -2.27 1.73 9.16
N MET A 192 -1.31 1.78 10.09
CA MET A 192 0.03 2.28 9.82
C MET A 192 0.98 1.18 9.35
N ASN A 193 0.82 -0.04 9.87
CA ASN A 193 1.71 -1.15 9.57
C ASN A 193 1.44 -1.72 8.18
N GLU A 194 2.50 -1.91 7.39
CA GLU A 194 2.42 -2.42 6.02
C GLU A 194 1.65 -3.75 5.90
N ALA A 195 1.69 -4.60 6.93
CA ALA A 195 0.97 -5.89 6.92
C ALA A 195 -0.55 -5.75 6.73
N PHE A 196 -1.11 -4.56 6.96
CA PHE A 196 -2.53 -4.26 6.79
C PHE A 196 -2.81 -3.32 5.62
N VAL A 197 -1.82 -2.58 5.13
CA VAL A 197 -2.01 -1.66 4.01
C VAL A 197 -2.17 -2.42 2.70
N ASN A 198 -1.29 -3.39 2.43
CA ASN A 198 -1.41 -4.31 1.31
C ASN A 198 -1.13 -5.76 1.73
N ASN A 199 -1.35 -6.69 0.81
CA ASN A 199 -0.83 -8.05 0.97
C ASN A 199 0.69 -8.02 0.83
N THR A 200 1.42 -8.33 1.89
CA THR A 200 2.89 -8.27 1.92
C THR A 200 3.58 -9.23 0.94
N LEU A 201 2.84 -10.16 0.37
CA LEU A 201 3.33 -11.07 -0.68
C LEU A 201 2.98 -10.58 -2.09
N HIS A 202 2.27 -9.47 -2.20
CA HIS A 202 2.17 -8.67 -3.40
C HIS A 202 3.38 -7.72 -3.42
N ILE A 203 4.42 -8.07 -4.16
CA ILE A 203 5.71 -7.37 -4.19
C ILE A 203 5.87 -6.68 -5.56
N PRO A 204 5.16 -5.59 -5.84
CA PRO A 204 5.37 -4.80 -7.03
C PRO A 204 6.68 -4.02 -6.92
N PRO A 205 7.22 -3.53 -8.04
CA PRO A 205 8.19 -2.45 -7.96
C PRO A 205 7.51 -1.19 -7.40
N ASP A 206 8.25 -0.35 -6.71
CA ASP A 206 7.83 1.01 -6.42
C ASP A 206 7.46 1.71 -7.74
N PHE A 207 6.90 2.91 -7.66
CA PHE A 207 6.49 3.70 -8.82
C PHE A 207 7.50 3.67 -9.98
N ASP A 208 7.15 3.06 -11.10
CA ASP A 208 8.03 2.96 -12.27
C ASP A 208 7.25 2.93 -13.58
N ALA A 209 7.97 2.87 -14.69
CA ALA A 209 7.36 2.84 -16.02
C ALA A 209 6.52 1.58 -16.23
N GLY A 210 5.26 1.77 -16.57
CA GLY A 210 4.33 0.67 -16.73
C GLY A 210 3.09 1.01 -17.54
N VAL A 211 2.27 0.00 -17.71
CA VAL A 211 0.92 0.10 -18.28
C VAL A 211 -0.05 -0.72 -17.44
N ALA A 212 -1.27 -0.20 -17.29
CA ALA A 212 -2.36 -0.91 -16.63
C ALA A 212 -3.58 -0.97 -17.55
N ALA A 213 -4.34 -2.05 -17.42
CA ALA A 213 -5.62 -2.25 -18.09
C ALA A 213 -6.70 -2.57 -17.05
N GLU A 214 -7.82 -1.87 -17.12
CA GLU A 214 -8.95 -1.97 -16.21
C GLU A 214 -10.21 -2.25 -17.01
N LEU A 215 -10.67 -3.49 -16.98
CA LEU A 215 -11.92 -3.91 -17.64
C LEU A 215 -13.00 -4.06 -16.58
N ASP A 216 -14.10 -3.33 -16.75
CA ASP A 216 -15.29 -3.45 -15.90
C ASP A 216 -16.44 -4.00 -16.71
N LEU A 217 -17.10 -4.99 -16.12
CA LEU A 217 -18.18 -5.76 -16.74
C LEU A 217 -19.45 -5.62 -15.89
N GLY A 218 -20.24 -4.61 -16.21
CA GLY A 218 -21.35 -4.19 -15.37
C GLY A 218 -20.87 -3.70 -14.01
N ASP A 219 -21.75 -3.84 -13.01
CA ASP A 219 -21.48 -3.37 -11.63
C ASP A 219 -20.85 -4.47 -10.75
N ARG A 220 -20.58 -5.66 -11.30
CA ARG A 220 -20.23 -6.84 -10.48
C ARG A 220 -18.85 -7.41 -10.73
N TRP A 221 -18.33 -7.30 -11.92
CA TRP A 221 -17.07 -7.95 -12.26
C TRP A 221 -16.05 -6.94 -12.75
N SER A 222 -14.83 -7.10 -12.27
CA SER A 222 -13.69 -6.33 -12.75
C SER A 222 -12.50 -7.24 -13.07
N VAL A 223 -11.74 -6.87 -14.09
CA VAL A 223 -10.45 -7.50 -14.40
C VAL A 223 -9.42 -6.40 -14.50
N ARG A 224 -8.31 -6.60 -13.80
CA ARG A 224 -7.16 -5.68 -13.81
C ARG A 224 -5.94 -6.41 -14.33
N GLY A 225 -5.08 -5.70 -15.04
CA GLY A 225 -3.81 -6.22 -15.49
C GLY A 225 -2.76 -5.12 -15.47
N VAL A 226 -1.57 -5.44 -14.94
CA VAL A 226 -0.46 -4.49 -14.82
C VAL A 226 0.80 -5.11 -15.39
N TRP A 227 1.57 -4.34 -16.13
CA TRP A 227 2.94 -4.62 -16.48
C TRP A 227 3.82 -3.42 -16.12
N MET A 228 4.97 -3.66 -15.48
CA MET A 228 5.95 -2.62 -15.18
C MET A 228 7.35 -3.10 -15.54
N SER A 229 8.23 -2.16 -15.86
CA SER A 229 9.66 -2.39 -16.04
C SER A 229 10.43 -1.60 -15.00
N SER A 230 11.11 -2.31 -14.10
CA SER A 230 11.85 -1.69 -13.01
C SER A 230 13.32 -2.15 -12.97
N LYS A 231 14.03 -1.76 -11.93
CA LYS A 231 15.42 -2.15 -11.70
C LYS A 231 15.59 -2.72 -10.31
N ASN A 232 16.42 -3.75 -10.18
CA ASN A 232 16.79 -4.36 -8.92
C ASN A 232 18.31 -4.52 -8.83
N ASP A 233 18.86 -4.46 -7.64
CA ASP A 233 20.24 -4.78 -7.34
C ASP A 233 20.36 -6.27 -7.06
N LEU A 234 20.82 -7.03 -8.07
CA LEU A 234 21.04 -8.47 -7.94
C LEU A 234 22.45 -8.72 -7.43
N THR A 235 22.56 -9.32 -6.25
CA THR A 235 23.83 -9.77 -5.66
C THR A 235 23.96 -11.27 -5.76
N LEU A 236 24.97 -11.75 -6.51
CA LEU A 236 25.32 -13.16 -6.60
C LEU A 236 26.78 -13.34 -6.17
N GLY A 237 26.99 -14.05 -5.06
CA GLY A 237 28.29 -14.16 -4.43
C GLY A 237 28.82 -12.79 -3.98
N SER A 238 29.94 -12.36 -4.57
CA SER A 238 30.57 -11.05 -4.27
C SER A 238 30.27 -9.98 -5.32
N TYR A 239 29.41 -10.25 -6.28
CA TYR A 239 29.09 -9.32 -7.37
C TYR A 239 27.68 -8.80 -7.22
N THR A 240 27.54 -7.47 -7.17
CA THR A 240 26.25 -6.78 -7.26
C THR A 240 26.14 -6.10 -8.61
N THR A 241 25.05 -6.32 -9.29
CA THR A 241 24.73 -5.66 -10.58
C THR A 241 23.31 -5.14 -10.56
N LYS A 242 23.12 -3.88 -11.00
CA LYS A 242 21.79 -3.35 -11.22
C LYS A 242 21.21 -3.91 -12.51
N ARG A 243 20.07 -4.58 -12.42
CA ARG A 243 19.42 -5.24 -13.56
C ARG A 243 18.01 -4.72 -13.73
N ALA A 244 17.59 -4.60 -15.00
CA ALA A 244 16.20 -4.36 -15.30
C ALA A 244 15.42 -5.67 -15.20
N TYR A 245 14.22 -5.62 -14.61
CA TYR A 245 13.29 -6.74 -14.55
C TYR A 245 11.90 -6.31 -14.98
N ASN A 246 11.06 -7.28 -15.31
CA ASN A 246 9.67 -7.08 -15.61
C ASN A 246 8.82 -7.64 -14.49
N TYR A 247 7.78 -6.90 -14.17
CA TYR A 247 6.72 -7.27 -13.25
C TYR A 247 5.42 -7.41 -14.02
N PHE A 248 4.59 -8.39 -13.65
CA PHE A 248 3.28 -8.65 -14.22
C PHE A 248 2.32 -8.98 -13.08
N ALA A 249 1.14 -8.40 -13.09
CA ALA A 249 0.07 -8.78 -12.18
C ALA A 249 -1.27 -8.78 -12.88
N GLY A 250 -2.19 -9.58 -12.35
CA GLY A 250 -3.58 -9.61 -12.78
C GLY A 250 -4.51 -9.88 -11.62
N GLN A 251 -5.71 -9.31 -11.67
CA GLN A 251 -6.74 -9.46 -10.65
C GLN A 251 -8.10 -9.66 -11.28
N LEU A 252 -8.88 -10.57 -10.69
CA LEU A 252 -10.30 -10.73 -10.92
C LEU A 252 -11.05 -10.25 -9.67
N GLY A 253 -11.94 -9.29 -9.84
CA GLY A 253 -12.79 -8.74 -8.78
C GLY A 253 -14.26 -9.13 -8.98
N TYR A 254 -14.93 -9.44 -7.86
CA TYR A 254 -16.37 -9.57 -7.78
C TYR A 254 -16.91 -8.62 -6.72
N HIS A 255 -17.85 -7.76 -7.12
CA HIS A 255 -18.40 -6.67 -6.32
C HIS A 255 -19.88 -6.93 -6.03
N THR A 256 -20.28 -6.63 -4.80
CA THR A 256 -21.67 -6.67 -4.34
C THR A 256 -22.04 -5.33 -3.70
N GLU A 257 -23.28 -5.14 -3.30
CA GLU A 257 -23.70 -3.93 -2.57
C GLU A 257 -23.01 -3.78 -1.22
N SER A 258 -22.52 -4.89 -0.63
CA SER A 258 -21.96 -4.91 0.72
C SER A 258 -20.50 -5.37 0.79
N GLY A 259 -19.86 -5.74 -0.31
CA GLY A 259 -18.46 -6.17 -0.21
C GLY A 259 -17.80 -6.46 -1.55
N ASN A 260 -16.49 -6.53 -1.52
CA ASN A 260 -15.62 -6.78 -2.64
C ASN A 260 -14.76 -8.00 -2.38
N TYR A 261 -14.56 -8.81 -3.40
CA TYR A 261 -13.83 -10.08 -3.33
C TYR A 261 -12.88 -10.14 -4.51
N ARG A 262 -11.57 -10.16 -4.23
CA ARG A 262 -10.53 -10.05 -5.24
C ARG A 262 -9.59 -11.25 -5.16
N LEU A 263 -9.32 -11.85 -6.30
CA LEU A 263 -8.27 -12.84 -6.49
C LEU A 263 -7.23 -12.24 -7.41
N TRP A 264 -5.98 -12.18 -6.96
CA TRP A 264 -4.88 -11.67 -7.75
C TRP A 264 -3.72 -12.66 -7.85
N ALA A 265 -2.90 -12.50 -8.87
CA ALA A 265 -1.63 -13.20 -9.03
C ALA A 265 -0.60 -12.25 -9.65
N GLN A 266 0.67 -12.43 -9.27
CA GLN A 266 1.80 -11.70 -9.84
C GLN A 266 2.96 -12.61 -10.21
N GLY A 267 3.88 -12.08 -11.01
CA GLY A 267 5.15 -12.71 -11.33
C GLY A 267 6.17 -11.70 -11.83
N THR A 268 7.45 -12.06 -11.68
CA THR A 268 8.58 -11.25 -12.17
C THR A 268 9.48 -12.05 -13.11
N SER A 269 10.34 -11.36 -13.86
CA SER A 269 11.49 -12.01 -14.50
C SER A 269 12.53 -12.44 -13.44
N SER A 270 13.47 -13.32 -13.83
CA SER A 270 14.44 -13.95 -12.92
C SER A 270 15.59 -12.98 -12.58
N ASP A 271 15.37 -12.05 -11.69
CA ASP A 271 16.32 -11.01 -11.31
C ASP A 271 16.47 -10.84 -9.78
N PHE A 272 16.05 -11.86 -9.00
CA PHE A 272 16.15 -11.90 -7.55
C PHE A 272 17.12 -13.01 -7.12
N ALA A 273 17.97 -12.76 -6.12
CA ALA A 273 18.90 -13.78 -5.65
C ALA A 273 18.16 -14.92 -4.95
N ASN A 274 18.56 -16.16 -5.16
CA ASN A 274 18.10 -17.27 -4.32
C ASN A 274 18.71 -17.19 -2.90
N PRO A 275 18.18 -17.93 -1.89
CA PRO A 275 18.68 -17.85 -0.50
C PRO A 275 20.19 -18.11 -0.36
N ALA A 276 20.79 -18.89 -1.25
CA ALA A 276 22.23 -19.14 -1.25
C ALA A 276 23.06 -18.04 -1.95
N GLY A 277 22.43 -17.04 -2.58
CA GLY A 277 23.10 -15.98 -3.35
C GLY A 277 23.90 -16.51 -4.55
N THR A 278 23.48 -17.61 -5.18
CA THR A 278 24.26 -18.29 -6.24
C THR A 278 23.63 -18.19 -7.62
N LYS A 279 22.33 -17.94 -7.71
CA LYS A 279 21.61 -17.79 -8.98
C LYS A 279 20.46 -16.79 -8.85
N ALA A 280 20.00 -16.29 -9.99
CA ALA A 280 18.85 -15.44 -10.10
C ALA A 280 17.57 -16.28 -10.26
N GLU A 281 16.52 -15.93 -9.52
CA GLU A 281 15.21 -16.54 -9.52
C GLU A 281 14.13 -15.49 -9.81
N SER A 282 12.92 -15.94 -10.12
CA SER A 282 11.73 -15.12 -10.23
C SER A 282 10.92 -15.17 -8.93
N LEU A 283 10.19 -14.09 -8.64
CA LEU A 283 9.13 -14.06 -7.64
C LEU A 283 7.80 -14.37 -8.32
N SER A 284 6.95 -15.14 -7.66
CA SER A 284 5.56 -15.33 -8.04
C SER A 284 4.69 -15.54 -6.82
N SER A 285 3.53 -14.91 -6.80
CA SER A 285 2.58 -15.03 -5.69
C SER A 285 1.14 -14.97 -6.18
N ILE A 286 0.25 -15.45 -5.32
CA ILE A 286 -1.19 -15.41 -5.48
C ILE A 286 -1.82 -14.97 -4.16
N GLY A 287 -2.89 -14.20 -4.21
CA GLY A 287 -3.58 -13.78 -2.99
C GLY A 287 -5.05 -13.47 -3.19
N LEU A 288 -5.71 -13.34 -2.05
CA LEU A 288 -7.10 -12.94 -1.91
C LEU A 288 -7.17 -11.66 -1.08
N SER A 289 -7.97 -10.70 -1.50
CA SER A 289 -8.35 -9.50 -0.73
C SER A 289 -9.86 -9.43 -0.66
N LEU A 290 -10.39 -9.46 0.54
CA LEU A 290 -11.82 -9.53 0.82
C LEU A 290 -12.19 -8.40 1.78
N ASP A 291 -13.25 -7.66 1.44
CA ASP A 291 -13.87 -6.71 2.36
C ASP A 291 -15.39 -6.85 2.32
N HIS A 292 -16.03 -6.66 3.46
CA HIS A 292 -17.48 -6.80 3.57
C HIS A 292 -18.07 -5.92 4.67
N GLN A 293 -19.09 -5.13 4.33
CA GLN A 293 -19.89 -4.38 5.28
C GLN A 293 -20.86 -5.32 5.99
N LEU A 294 -20.58 -5.68 7.25
CA LEU A 294 -21.38 -6.63 8.04
C LEU A 294 -22.67 -6.00 8.54
N THR A 295 -22.61 -4.74 8.96
CA THR A 295 -23.74 -3.91 9.39
C THR A 295 -23.54 -2.48 8.92
N ASP A 296 -24.48 -1.58 9.16
CA ASP A 296 -24.34 -0.16 8.82
C ASP A 296 -23.13 0.53 9.50
N THR A 297 -22.56 -0.10 10.53
CA THR A 297 -21.48 0.48 11.35
C THR A 297 -20.27 -0.42 11.53
N VAL A 298 -20.30 -1.64 11.01
CA VAL A 298 -19.22 -2.62 11.16
C VAL A 298 -18.84 -3.18 9.80
N GLY A 299 -17.60 -2.97 9.41
CA GLY A 299 -16.95 -3.62 8.27
C GLY A 299 -15.95 -4.67 8.72
N ALA A 300 -15.61 -5.58 7.84
CA ALA A 300 -14.58 -6.59 8.06
C ALA A 300 -13.73 -6.76 6.80
N PHE A 301 -12.46 -7.09 7.00
CA PHE A 301 -11.55 -7.45 5.91
C PHE A 301 -10.81 -8.75 6.21
N ALA A 302 -10.34 -9.40 5.15
CA ALA A 302 -9.38 -10.49 5.25
C ALA A 302 -8.48 -10.53 4.01
N ARG A 303 -7.21 -10.83 4.21
CA ARG A 303 -6.23 -11.09 3.15
C ARG A 303 -5.54 -12.43 3.37
N PHE A 304 -5.28 -13.11 2.27
CA PHE A 304 -4.52 -14.35 2.23
C PHE A 304 -3.51 -14.23 1.09
N GLY A 305 -2.32 -14.75 1.30
CA GLY A 305 -1.28 -14.73 0.27
C GLY A 305 -0.36 -15.94 0.36
N TRP A 306 0.16 -16.36 -0.78
CA TRP A 306 1.17 -17.40 -0.90
C TRP A 306 2.13 -17.03 -2.03
N GLN A 307 3.43 -17.17 -1.79
CA GLN A 307 4.45 -16.94 -2.79
C GLN A 307 5.46 -18.09 -2.86
N ASN A 308 6.15 -18.21 -3.99
CA ASN A 308 7.28 -19.11 -4.09
C ASN A 308 8.49 -18.55 -3.32
N ASP A 309 9.31 -19.44 -2.78
CA ASP A 309 10.51 -19.17 -2.01
C ASP A 309 11.80 -19.58 -2.72
N ASP A 310 11.76 -19.73 -4.03
CA ASP A 310 12.97 -19.96 -4.87
C ASP A 310 13.92 -18.75 -4.77
N ALA A 311 13.39 -17.53 -4.76
CA ALA A 311 14.13 -16.32 -4.40
C ALA A 311 14.26 -16.18 -2.89
N ASN A 312 15.20 -15.37 -2.43
CA ASN A 312 15.34 -15.03 -1.00
C ASN A 312 14.22 -14.10 -0.58
N VAL A 313 13.23 -14.65 0.10
CA VAL A 313 12.05 -13.94 0.62
C VAL A 313 12.00 -14.07 2.15
N ASN A 314 11.44 -13.06 2.81
CA ASN A 314 11.28 -13.08 4.26
C ASN A 314 10.11 -13.98 4.67
N HIS A 315 9.00 -13.90 3.95
CA HIS A 315 7.79 -14.68 4.20
C HIS A 315 7.32 -15.35 2.92
N ASP A 316 6.62 -16.47 3.03
CA ASP A 316 6.00 -17.19 1.92
C ASP A 316 4.48 -17.32 2.05
N SER A 317 3.93 -17.05 3.23
CA SER A 317 2.49 -17.11 3.49
C SER A 317 2.02 -15.95 4.37
N LEU A 318 0.82 -15.41 4.08
CA LEU A 318 0.15 -14.38 4.86
C LEU A 318 -1.30 -14.79 5.15
N TYR A 319 -1.72 -14.60 6.37
CA TYR A 319 -3.09 -14.70 6.85
C TYR A 319 -3.40 -13.45 7.67
N SER A 320 -4.23 -12.55 7.17
CA SER A 320 -4.61 -11.34 7.90
C SER A 320 -6.09 -11.07 7.84
N GLY A 321 -6.59 -10.32 8.81
CA GLY A 321 -7.97 -9.90 8.87
C GLY A 321 -8.27 -8.98 10.03
N GLY A 322 -9.41 -8.33 9.97
CA GLY A 322 -9.78 -7.36 10.99
C GLY A 322 -11.17 -6.81 10.83
N LEU A 323 -11.46 -5.84 11.69
CA LEU A 323 -12.74 -5.14 11.76
C LEU A 323 -12.50 -3.63 11.67
N ASN A 324 -13.47 -2.98 11.04
CA ASN A 324 -13.60 -1.54 11.00
C ASN A 324 -14.92 -1.14 11.66
N LEU A 325 -14.88 -0.17 12.56
CA LEU A 325 -16.05 0.35 13.29
C LEU A 325 -16.24 1.83 12.95
N ASN A 326 -17.39 2.15 12.38
CA ASN A 326 -17.75 3.53 12.07
C ASN A 326 -18.20 4.29 13.32
N GLY A 327 -17.81 5.55 13.46
CA GLY A 327 -18.06 6.40 14.60
C GLY A 327 -19.53 6.75 14.88
N SER A 328 -20.46 6.36 14.01
CA SER A 328 -21.89 6.45 14.29
C SER A 328 -22.29 5.66 15.55
N LEU A 329 -21.52 4.63 15.92
CA LEU A 329 -21.69 3.89 17.19
C LEU A 329 -21.57 4.77 18.42
N TRP A 330 -20.82 5.87 18.37
CA TRP A 330 -20.62 6.81 19.49
C TRP A 330 -21.00 8.26 19.13
N GLY A 331 -21.76 8.44 18.04
CA GLY A 331 -22.35 9.73 17.65
C GLY A 331 -21.39 10.68 16.89
N ARG A 332 -20.28 10.15 16.36
CA ARG A 332 -19.29 10.87 15.54
C ARG A 332 -19.03 10.12 14.24
N ALA A 333 -19.96 10.20 13.31
CA ALA A 333 -20.03 9.35 12.12
C ALA A 333 -18.77 9.34 11.23
N ASN A 334 -17.93 10.37 11.32
CA ASN A 334 -16.69 10.48 10.55
C ASN A 334 -15.46 9.93 11.28
N ASP A 335 -15.61 9.56 12.56
CA ASP A 335 -14.55 8.87 13.30
C ASP A 335 -14.52 7.38 12.89
N GLU A 336 -13.41 6.71 13.15
CA GLU A 336 -13.20 5.32 12.76
C GLU A 336 -12.31 4.60 13.76
N ILE A 337 -12.58 3.33 14.00
CA ILE A 337 -11.68 2.42 14.73
C ILE A 337 -11.39 1.23 13.81
N GLY A 338 -10.12 0.90 13.61
CA GLY A 338 -9.67 -0.34 12.99
C GLY A 338 -8.97 -1.23 14.00
N ILE A 339 -9.16 -2.54 13.86
CA ILE A 339 -8.43 -3.57 14.63
C ILE A 339 -8.07 -4.68 13.66
N GLY A 340 -6.79 -5.05 13.58
CA GLY A 340 -6.27 -6.05 12.67
C GLY A 340 -5.32 -7.02 13.35
N TYR A 341 -5.24 -8.24 12.79
CA TYR A 341 -4.23 -9.25 13.12
C TYR A 341 -3.70 -9.84 11.82
N ALA A 342 -2.37 -10.02 11.77
CA ALA A 342 -1.69 -10.67 10.67
C ALA A 342 -0.71 -11.73 11.22
N HIS A 343 -0.70 -12.89 10.58
CA HIS A 343 0.27 -13.96 10.79
C HIS A 343 0.97 -14.25 9.47
N LEU A 344 2.30 -14.25 9.50
CA LEU A 344 3.13 -14.49 8.33
C LEU A 344 4.08 -15.65 8.63
N GLU A 345 4.09 -16.65 7.74
CA GLU A 345 5.06 -17.75 7.80
C GLU A 345 6.32 -17.36 7.04
N GLY A 346 7.48 -17.66 7.61
CA GLY A 346 8.78 -17.37 7.03
C GLY A 346 9.12 -18.25 5.85
N GLY A 347 9.89 -17.74 4.92
CA GLY A 347 10.41 -18.49 3.78
C GLY A 347 11.50 -19.50 4.17
N ASN A 348 12.06 -20.19 3.17
CA ASN A 348 13.08 -21.26 3.33
C ASN A 348 14.49 -20.77 3.73
N GLY A 349 14.64 -19.57 4.26
CA GLY A 349 15.92 -19.04 4.72
C GLY A 349 16.58 -19.97 5.75
N THR A 350 17.85 -20.32 5.54
CA THR A 350 18.62 -21.24 6.41
C THR A 350 19.75 -20.58 7.16
N VAL A 351 19.98 -19.30 6.93
CA VAL A 351 21.02 -18.52 7.58
C VAL A 351 20.54 -17.96 8.91
N SER A 352 21.48 -17.66 9.83
CA SER A 352 21.16 -17.00 11.09
C SER A 352 20.48 -15.63 10.81
N GLY A 353 19.36 -15.38 11.46
CA GLY A 353 18.54 -14.19 11.25
C GLY A 353 17.39 -14.36 10.25
N SER A 354 17.29 -15.50 9.54
CA SER A 354 16.12 -15.78 8.71
C SER A 354 14.84 -15.83 9.54
N ILE A 355 13.80 -15.17 9.10
CA ILE A 355 12.50 -15.11 9.77
C ILE A 355 11.83 -16.48 9.67
N ARG A 356 11.16 -16.91 10.74
CA ARG A 356 10.36 -18.13 10.83
C ARG A 356 8.87 -17.82 10.79
N GLU A 357 8.48 -16.88 11.61
CA GLU A 357 7.11 -16.39 11.66
C GLU A 357 7.10 -14.96 12.18
N THR A 358 6.05 -14.23 11.86
CA THR A 358 5.80 -12.89 12.40
C THR A 358 4.32 -12.76 12.71
N ASP A 359 4.00 -12.39 13.94
CA ASP A 359 2.66 -12.04 14.39
C ASP A 359 2.56 -10.53 14.59
N ILE A 360 1.51 -9.92 14.03
CA ILE A 360 1.28 -8.49 14.12
C ILE A 360 -0.15 -8.23 14.54
N MET A 361 -0.34 -7.42 15.56
CA MET A 361 -1.63 -6.86 15.95
C MET A 361 -1.55 -5.34 15.84
N GLU A 362 -2.56 -4.72 15.27
CA GLU A 362 -2.67 -3.27 15.23
C GLU A 362 -4.10 -2.83 15.55
N GLY A 363 -4.20 -1.71 16.27
CA GLY A 363 -5.46 -1.04 16.52
C GLY A 363 -5.29 0.46 16.47
N TYR A 364 -6.17 1.13 15.72
CA TYR A 364 -6.17 2.59 15.66
C TYR A 364 -7.55 3.18 15.93
N ILE A 365 -7.57 4.43 16.38
CA ILE A 365 -8.73 5.28 16.39
C ILE A 365 -8.41 6.59 15.68
N LYS A 366 -9.24 6.93 14.67
CA LYS A 366 -9.17 8.20 13.93
C LYS A 366 -10.29 9.13 14.37
N PHE A 367 -9.93 10.35 14.74
CA PHE A 367 -10.82 11.44 15.06
C PHE A 367 -10.84 12.46 13.92
N GLN A 368 -11.91 12.52 13.17
CA GLN A 368 -12.09 13.52 12.13
C GLN A 368 -12.56 14.84 12.75
N PHE A 369 -11.74 15.89 12.68
CA PHE A 369 -12.07 17.22 13.22
C PHE A 369 -12.82 18.08 12.20
N SER A 370 -12.44 17.96 10.95
CA SER A 370 -13.06 18.66 9.82
C SER A 370 -12.73 17.89 8.52
N GLU A 371 -13.22 18.36 7.41
CA GLU A 371 -12.77 17.86 6.09
C GLU A 371 -11.28 18.12 5.82
N TYR A 372 -10.65 19.07 6.55
CA TYR A 372 -9.26 19.51 6.38
C TYR A 372 -8.27 18.87 7.36
N ALA A 373 -8.74 18.16 8.39
CA ALA A 373 -7.81 17.61 9.39
C ALA A 373 -8.39 16.46 10.18
N ASP A 374 -7.54 15.48 10.48
CA ASP A 374 -7.78 14.40 11.42
C ASP A 374 -6.58 14.11 12.32
N LEU A 375 -6.81 13.31 13.35
CA LEU A 375 -5.81 12.75 14.27
C LEU A 375 -6.11 11.27 14.46
N SER A 376 -5.10 10.44 14.30
CA SER A 376 -5.16 9.02 14.67
C SER A 376 -4.24 8.73 15.86
N LEU A 377 -4.72 7.88 16.76
CA LEU A 377 -3.90 7.20 17.77
C LEU A 377 -3.83 5.73 17.40
N ASP A 378 -2.64 5.16 17.49
CA ASP A 378 -2.33 3.83 17.00
C ASP A 378 -1.53 3.03 18.03
N VAL A 379 -1.75 1.73 18.08
CA VAL A 379 -0.95 0.79 18.87
C VAL A 379 -0.72 -0.47 18.06
N GLN A 380 0.53 -0.83 17.90
CA GLN A 380 0.95 -2.08 17.27
C GLN A 380 1.64 -2.97 18.32
N TYR A 381 1.45 -4.28 18.20
CA TYR A 381 2.25 -5.30 18.84
C TYR A 381 2.82 -6.23 17.79
N LEU A 382 4.13 -6.46 17.83
CA LEU A 382 4.84 -7.34 16.92
C LEU A 382 5.61 -8.39 17.69
N ASP A 383 5.63 -9.61 17.16
CA ASP A 383 6.44 -10.73 17.65
C ASP A 383 7.02 -11.47 16.44
N GLU A 384 8.34 -11.54 16.34
CA GLU A 384 9.04 -12.11 15.19
C GLU A 384 10.04 -13.16 15.62
N GLU A 385 9.83 -14.41 15.25
CA GLU A 385 10.75 -15.52 15.48
C GLU A 385 11.83 -15.57 14.39
N LYS A 386 13.10 -15.61 14.80
CA LYS A 386 14.27 -15.65 13.91
C LYS A 386 15.16 -16.86 14.17
N LEU A 387 15.70 -17.43 13.10
CA LEU A 387 16.63 -18.55 13.20
C LEU A 387 17.97 -18.11 13.81
N GLY A 388 18.32 -18.66 14.98
CA GLY A 388 19.66 -18.54 15.56
C GLY A 388 20.05 -17.13 16.03
N THR A 389 19.10 -16.23 16.18
CA THR A 389 19.26 -14.90 16.78
C THR A 389 18.20 -14.68 17.87
N GLY A 390 18.18 -13.52 18.50
CA GLY A 390 17.08 -13.16 19.42
C GLY A 390 15.78 -12.90 18.62
N ASP A 391 14.66 -13.21 19.25
CA ASP A 391 13.33 -13.01 18.72
C ASP A 391 12.81 -11.65 19.19
N PRO A 392 12.76 -10.63 18.32
CA PRO A 392 12.28 -9.32 18.71
C PRO A 392 10.77 -9.33 18.90
N SER A 393 10.32 -8.73 20.01
CA SER A 393 8.92 -8.46 20.24
C SER A 393 8.73 -7.09 20.90
N GLY A 394 7.56 -6.49 20.79
CA GLY A 394 7.33 -5.21 21.47
C GLY A 394 6.10 -4.47 21.00
N PHE A 395 5.90 -3.31 21.65
CA PHE A 395 4.81 -2.40 21.32
C PHE A 395 5.34 -1.17 20.58
N VAL A 396 4.56 -0.69 19.65
CA VAL A 396 4.73 0.60 19.00
C VAL A 396 3.47 1.44 19.23
N TYR A 397 3.64 2.60 19.81
CA TYR A 397 2.58 3.59 20.02
C TYR A 397 2.74 4.69 18.98
N GLY A 398 1.71 4.90 18.19
CA GLY A 398 1.67 5.85 17.08
C GLY A 398 0.71 7.01 17.34
N MET A 399 1.07 8.18 16.81
CA MET A 399 0.18 9.32 16.65
C MET A 399 0.39 9.87 15.24
N ARG A 400 -0.69 9.98 14.48
CA ARG A 400 -0.68 10.55 13.11
C ARG A 400 -1.64 11.72 13.05
N VAL A 401 -1.19 12.81 12.43
CA VAL A 401 -1.98 14.01 12.16
C VAL A 401 -1.94 14.28 10.67
N ASN A 402 -3.09 14.42 10.07
CA ASN A 402 -3.24 14.76 8.66
C ASN A 402 -3.81 16.16 8.49
N ALA A 403 -3.31 16.87 7.48
CA ALA A 403 -3.89 18.11 6.98
C ALA A 403 -4.07 18.01 5.46
N TYR A 404 -5.27 18.33 4.98
CA TYR A 404 -5.69 18.21 3.58
C TYR A 404 -5.98 19.59 3.00
N PHE A 405 -5.56 19.83 1.72
CA PHE A 405 -5.64 21.11 1.02
C PHE A 405 -6.14 20.96 -0.41
#